data_2cb2e60d44cd6755dd21b97fadf3d1c9
#
_entry.id   2cb2e60d44cd6755dd21b97fadf3d1c9
#
_cell.length_a   1.000
_cell.length_b   1.000
_cell.length_c   1.000
_cell.angle_alpha   90.00
_cell.angle_beta   90.00
_cell.angle_gamma   90.00
#
_symmetry.space_group_name_H-M   'P 1'
#
loop_
_entity.id
_entity.type
_entity.pdbx_description
1 polymer ?
#
loop_
_entity_poly.entity_id
_entity_poly.type
_entity_poly.pdbx_seq_one_letter_code
_entity_poly.pdbx_strand_id
1 'polypeptide(L)'
;VTVKGYVDRVVIVARGQTVARHARSHQRHTMVLDPLHFLATLGKKPGALDHAPVFRDWELPACFAAFRAALEQEHGATAGGRRFARVLQLLAEHPLARVREAIESCMQSNLIGAEAVARRAQVLAAIATPAATATTLPGTPVPPQVHVPLPDLSRFDQLLGDHDIPEISHYDITVQSC
;
A
#
# COMPACT_ATOMS: atom_id res chain seq x y z
N VAL A 1 -5.23 -10.59 23.11
CA VAL A 1 -4.59 -11.41 22.07
C VAL A 1 -4.71 -12.86 22.47
N THR A 2 -5.19 -13.72 21.57
CA THR A 2 -5.31 -15.18 21.79
C THR A 2 -4.28 -15.90 20.92
N VAL A 3 -3.53 -16.83 21.50
CA VAL A 3 -2.56 -17.66 20.78
C VAL A 3 -3.14 -19.07 20.64
N LYS A 4 -3.28 -19.55 19.40
CA LYS A 4 -3.76 -20.90 19.08
C LYS A 4 -2.59 -21.74 18.57
N GLY A 5 -2.24 -22.81 19.28
CA GLY A 5 -1.22 -23.76 18.90
C GLY A 5 -1.84 -24.93 18.14
N TYR A 6 -1.33 -25.18 16.92
CA TYR A 6 -1.63 -26.36 16.12
C TYR A 6 -0.38 -27.26 16.05
N VAL A 7 -0.47 -28.40 15.43
CA VAL A 7 0.66 -29.35 15.30
C VAL A 7 1.81 -28.73 14.48
N ASP A 8 1.45 -28.04 13.40
CA ASP A 8 2.37 -27.49 12.39
C ASP A 8 2.57 -25.97 12.50
N ARG A 9 1.68 -25.26 13.21
CA ARG A 9 1.67 -23.80 13.22
C ARG A 9 1.17 -23.20 14.53
N VAL A 10 1.52 -21.96 14.74
CA VAL A 10 0.97 -21.08 15.77
C VAL A 10 0.25 -19.91 15.10
N VAL A 11 -0.97 -19.64 15.54
CA VAL A 11 -1.79 -18.55 15.00
C VAL A 11 -2.06 -17.54 16.12
N ILE A 12 -1.76 -16.30 15.86
CA ILE A 12 -1.99 -15.18 16.77
C ILE A 12 -3.25 -14.43 16.31
N VAL A 13 -4.23 -14.33 17.19
CA VAL A 13 -5.52 -13.68 16.92
C VAL A 13 -5.68 -12.48 17.84
N ALA A 14 -6.00 -11.31 17.27
CA ALA A 14 -6.35 -10.11 18.01
C ALA A 14 -7.70 -9.57 17.52
N ARG A 15 -8.59 -9.28 18.46
CA ARG A 15 -9.95 -8.77 18.15
C ARG A 15 -10.71 -9.62 17.12
N GLY A 16 -10.59 -10.95 17.22
CA GLY A 16 -11.25 -11.89 16.29
C GLY A 16 -10.55 -12.07 14.93
N GLN A 17 -9.53 -11.29 14.61
CA GLN A 17 -8.79 -11.37 13.37
C GLN A 17 -7.43 -12.05 13.56
N THR A 18 -7.01 -12.86 12.58
CA THR A 18 -5.67 -13.44 12.57
C THR A 18 -4.64 -12.35 12.25
N VAL A 19 -3.75 -12.07 13.20
CA VAL A 19 -2.71 -11.05 13.08
C VAL A 19 -1.42 -11.64 12.53
N ALA A 20 -1.09 -12.87 12.95
CA ALA A 20 0.12 -13.54 12.52
C ALA A 20 -0.07 -15.06 12.48
N ARG A 21 0.72 -15.71 11.63
CA ARG A 21 0.78 -17.17 11.51
C ARG A 21 2.23 -17.57 11.31
N HIS A 22 2.76 -18.39 12.22
CA HIS A 22 4.14 -18.86 12.21
C HIS A 22 4.17 -20.38 12.14
N ALA A 23 5.20 -20.95 11.50
CA ALA A 23 5.50 -22.36 11.61
C ALA A 23 5.81 -22.71 13.08
N ARG A 24 5.34 -23.88 13.54
CA ARG A 24 5.65 -24.33 14.89
C ARG A 24 6.97 -25.10 14.89
N SER A 25 7.90 -24.68 15.74
CA SER A 25 9.08 -25.45 16.07
C SER A 25 8.83 -26.26 17.34
N HIS A 26 9.23 -27.52 17.33
CA HIS A 26 9.24 -28.41 18.50
C HIS A 26 10.62 -28.48 19.19
N GLN A 27 11.61 -27.82 18.60
CA GLN A 27 12.95 -27.75 19.17
C GLN A 27 12.99 -26.70 20.28
N ARG A 28 13.70 -27.00 21.36
CA ARG A 28 13.91 -26.04 22.46
C ARG A 28 14.81 -24.89 21.99
N HIS A 29 14.53 -23.70 22.51
CA HIS A 29 15.30 -22.48 22.25
C HIS A 29 15.36 -22.02 20.76
N THR A 30 14.46 -22.54 19.92
CA THR A 30 14.33 -22.08 18.53
C THR A 30 13.43 -20.87 18.49
N MET A 31 13.88 -19.78 17.86
CA MET A 31 13.08 -18.60 17.58
C MET A 31 12.61 -18.66 16.11
N VAL A 32 11.30 -18.62 15.90
CA VAL A 32 10.70 -18.51 14.57
C VAL A 32 10.33 -17.06 14.34
N LEU A 33 11.14 -16.35 13.57
CA LEU A 33 11.00 -14.94 13.31
C LEU A 33 10.58 -14.74 11.85
N ASP A 34 9.64 -13.80 11.63
CA ASP A 34 9.27 -13.37 10.28
C ASP A 34 9.83 -11.97 10.05
N PRO A 35 10.78 -11.79 9.12
CA PRO A 35 11.39 -10.49 8.83
C PRO A 35 10.38 -9.40 8.47
N LEU A 36 9.25 -9.75 7.85
CA LEU A 36 8.20 -8.80 7.44
C LEU A 36 7.61 -8.04 8.63
N HIS A 37 7.52 -8.68 9.81
CA HIS A 37 7.01 -8.03 11.03
C HIS A 37 7.93 -6.93 11.57
N PHE A 38 9.21 -6.94 11.16
CA PHE A 38 10.22 -6.00 11.66
C PHE A 38 10.55 -4.87 10.68
N LEU A 39 9.96 -4.85 9.50
CA LEU A 39 10.24 -3.85 8.45
C LEU A 39 10.01 -2.41 8.93
N ALA A 40 8.95 -2.15 9.70
CA ALA A 40 8.68 -0.83 10.24
C ALA A 40 9.79 -0.36 11.20
N THR A 41 10.36 -1.30 11.98
CA THR A 41 11.46 -1.02 12.91
C THR A 41 12.77 -0.83 12.17
N LEU A 42 12.98 -1.53 11.06
CA LEU A 42 14.17 -1.41 10.21
C LEU A 42 14.35 0.03 9.69
N GLY A 43 13.26 0.72 9.35
CA GLY A 43 13.31 2.13 8.95
C GLY A 43 13.90 3.05 10.01
N LYS A 44 13.70 2.73 11.31
CA LYS A 44 14.25 3.48 12.45
C LYS A 44 15.69 3.07 12.76
N LYS A 45 16.04 1.81 12.54
CA LYS A 45 17.34 1.21 12.85
C LYS A 45 17.86 0.40 11.66
N PRO A 46 18.29 1.05 10.55
CA PRO A 46 18.71 0.34 9.33
C PRO A 46 19.90 -0.57 9.55
N GLY A 47 20.80 -0.28 10.50
CA GLY A 47 21.90 -1.17 10.86
C GLY A 47 21.47 -2.52 11.47
N ALA A 48 20.21 -2.67 11.85
CA ALA A 48 19.69 -3.96 12.28
C ALA A 48 19.70 -5.02 11.16
N LEU A 49 19.71 -4.58 9.89
CA LEU A 49 19.78 -5.47 8.74
C LEU A 49 21.02 -6.38 8.77
N ASP A 50 22.15 -5.86 9.26
CA ASP A 50 23.42 -6.58 9.28
C ASP A 50 23.63 -7.39 10.57
N HIS A 51 22.94 -7.02 11.66
CA HIS A 51 23.26 -7.54 12.99
C HIS A 51 22.11 -8.31 13.65
N ALA A 52 20.86 -8.03 13.28
CA ALA A 52 19.73 -8.69 13.93
C ALA A 52 19.52 -10.11 13.40
N PRO A 53 19.33 -11.10 14.28
CA PRO A 53 19.12 -12.50 13.87
C PRO A 53 17.98 -12.69 12.89
N VAL A 54 16.94 -11.87 12.99
CA VAL A 54 15.74 -11.93 12.13
C VAL A 54 16.05 -11.71 10.64
N PHE A 55 17.09 -10.95 10.32
CA PHE A 55 17.47 -10.64 8.93
C PHE A 55 18.64 -11.47 8.42
N ARG A 56 19.40 -12.14 9.31
CA ARG A 56 20.60 -12.91 8.95
C ARG A 56 20.28 -14.04 8.00
N ASP A 57 19.22 -14.77 8.30
CA ASP A 57 18.82 -15.98 7.56
C ASP A 57 17.68 -15.67 6.58
N TRP A 58 17.47 -14.38 6.29
CA TRP A 58 16.43 -13.99 5.34
C TRP A 58 16.90 -14.17 3.91
N GLU A 59 16.40 -15.21 3.26
CA GLU A 59 16.69 -15.50 1.87
C GLU A 59 15.95 -14.55 0.94
N LEU A 60 16.69 -13.59 0.39
CA LEU A 60 16.20 -12.67 -0.63
C LEU A 60 16.82 -13.02 -1.99
N PRO A 61 16.11 -12.76 -3.11
CA PRO A 61 16.67 -12.91 -4.45
C PRO A 61 17.96 -12.11 -4.63
N ALA A 62 18.90 -12.63 -5.44
CA ALA A 62 20.23 -12.04 -5.64
C ALA A 62 20.21 -10.57 -6.08
N CYS A 63 19.15 -10.13 -6.81
CA CYS A 63 18.99 -8.74 -7.22
C CYS A 63 18.91 -7.77 -6.04
N PHE A 64 18.41 -8.19 -4.88
CA PHE A 64 18.37 -7.35 -3.68
C PHE A 64 19.77 -7.03 -3.16
N ALA A 65 20.66 -8.05 -3.12
CA ALA A 65 22.05 -7.85 -2.70
C ALA A 65 22.81 -6.98 -3.70
N ALA A 66 22.63 -7.19 -5.00
CA ALA A 66 23.22 -6.38 -6.04
C ALA A 66 22.75 -4.92 -5.99
N PHE A 67 21.45 -4.70 -5.76
CA PHE A 67 20.87 -3.36 -5.63
C PHE A 67 21.37 -2.65 -4.36
N ARG A 68 21.50 -3.39 -3.25
CA ARG A 68 22.10 -2.86 -2.02
C ARG A 68 23.52 -2.38 -2.26
N ALA A 69 24.36 -3.22 -2.90
CA ALA A 69 25.73 -2.86 -3.23
C ALA A 69 25.82 -1.60 -4.09
N ALA A 70 24.95 -1.47 -5.10
CA ALA A 70 24.88 -0.27 -5.94
C ALA A 70 24.50 0.99 -5.14
N LEU A 71 23.51 0.89 -4.23
CA LEU A 71 23.14 2.00 -3.34
C LEU A 71 24.27 2.40 -2.38
N GLU A 72 25.01 1.43 -1.86
CA GLU A 72 26.14 1.68 -0.97
C GLU A 72 27.34 2.28 -1.71
N GLN A 73 27.56 1.88 -2.95
CA GLN A 73 28.59 2.46 -3.82
C GLN A 73 28.27 3.92 -4.16
N GLU A 74 27.03 4.26 -4.46
CA GLU A 74 26.63 5.62 -4.86
C GLU A 74 26.54 6.58 -3.66
N HIS A 75 26.05 6.08 -2.51
CA HIS A 75 25.72 6.94 -1.38
C HIS A 75 26.54 6.69 -0.11
N GLY A 76 27.45 5.71 -0.13
CA GLY A 76 28.17 5.23 1.05
C GLY A 76 27.35 4.23 1.89
N ALA A 77 28.05 3.42 2.69
CA ALA A 77 27.45 2.31 3.44
C ALA A 77 26.25 2.71 4.30
N THR A 78 26.36 3.80 5.07
CA THR A 78 25.29 4.23 5.99
C THR A 78 24.07 4.76 5.25
N ALA A 79 24.25 5.63 4.25
CA ALA A 79 23.14 6.22 3.51
C ALA A 79 22.52 5.21 2.54
N GLY A 80 23.35 4.37 1.89
CA GLY A 80 22.91 3.26 1.04
C GLY A 80 22.10 2.25 1.82
N GLY A 81 22.57 1.82 3.00
CA GLY A 81 21.82 0.93 3.89
C GLY A 81 20.47 1.48 4.33
N ARG A 82 20.37 2.79 4.62
CA ARG A 82 19.07 3.45 4.92
C ARG A 82 18.13 3.43 3.73
N ARG A 83 18.65 3.68 2.52
CA ARG A 83 17.85 3.63 1.28
C ARG A 83 17.40 2.22 0.98
N PHE A 84 18.28 1.22 1.18
CA PHE A 84 17.92 -0.17 1.03
C PHE A 84 16.86 -0.62 2.02
N ALA A 85 16.92 -0.17 3.28
CA ALA A 85 15.86 -0.44 4.25
C ALA A 85 14.47 0.06 3.77
N ARG A 86 14.41 1.20 3.07
CA ARG A 86 13.16 1.68 2.45
C ARG A 86 12.66 0.77 1.33
N VAL A 87 13.58 0.21 0.54
CA VAL A 87 13.21 -0.78 -0.49
C VAL A 87 12.61 -2.02 0.14
N LEU A 88 13.20 -2.52 1.23
CA LEU A 88 12.65 -3.67 1.97
C LEU A 88 11.27 -3.37 2.57
N GLN A 89 11.01 -2.14 2.99
CA GLN A 89 9.69 -1.75 3.52
C GLN A 89 8.57 -1.89 2.48
N LEU A 90 8.88 -1.85 1.18
CA LEU A 90 7.89 -2.11 0.13
C LEU A 90 7.31 -3.53 0.19
N LEU A 91 8.01 -4.47 0.82
CA LEU A 91 7.51 -5.83 1.03
C LEU A 91 6.35 -5.92 2.02
N ALA A 92 6.08 -4.85 2.79
CA ALA A 92 4.88 -4.74 3.60
C ALA A 92 3.60 -4.51 2.76
N GLU A 93 3.74 -3.89 1.58
CA GLU A 93 2.63 -3.48 0.72
C GLU A 93 2.57 -4.28 -0.59
N HIS A 94 3.72 -4.78 -1.04
CA HIS A 94 3.85 -5.47 -2.31
C HIS A 94 4.43 -6.87 -2.15
N PRO A 95 3.98 -7.87 -2.91
CA PRO A 95 4.57 -9.22 -2.89
C PRO A 95 6.02 -9.18 -3.38
N LEU A 96 6.84 -10.10 -2.85
CA LEU A 96 8.26 -10.23 -3.17
C LEU A 96 8.55 -10.25 -4.68
N ALA A 97 7.74 -10.96 -5.46
CA ALA A 97 7.89 -11.06 -6.90
C ALA A 97 7.81 -9.69 -7.59
N ARG A 98 6.88 -8.82 -7.15
CA ARG A 98 6.71 -7.47 -7.70
C ARG A 98 7.87 -6.55 -7.34
N VAL A 99 8.33 -6.59 -6.09
CA VAL A 99 9.47 -5.78 -5.66
C VAL A 99 10.74 -6.23 -6.38
N ARG A 100 10.92 -7.55 -6.56
CA ARG A 100 12.02 -8.11 -7.37
C ARG A 100 12.03 -7.56 -8.79
N GLU A 101 10.89 -7.65 -9.49
CA GLU A 101 10.74 -7.15 -10.86
C GLU A 101 11.00 -5.64 -10.95
N ALA A 102 10.53 -4.87 -9.96
CA ALA A 102 10.80 -3.44 -9.88
C ALA A 102 12.31 -3.15 -9.72
N ILE A 103 13.02 -3.89 -8.88
CA ILE A 103 14.47 -3.75 -8.68
C ILE A 103 15.19 -4.09 -9.98
N GLU A 104 14.90 -5.23 -10.61
CA GLU A 104 15.54 -5.68 -11.86
C GLU A 104 15.35 -4.63 -12.98
N SER A 105 14.12 -4.11 -13.12
CA SER A 105 13.82 -3.06 -14.09
C SER A 105 14.59 -1.75 -13.81
N CYS A 106 14.70 -1.35 -12.54
CA CYS A 106 15.45 -0.16 -12.16
C CYS A 106 16.95 -0.33 -12.41
N MET A 107 17.52 -1.50 -12.12
CA MET A 107 18.93 -1.81 -12.41
C MET A 107 19.23 -1.78 -13.92
N GLN A 108 18.35 -2.36 -14.76
CA GLN A 108 18.48 -2.32 -16.21
C GLN A 108 18.46 -0.88 -16.76
N SER A 109 17.67 0.00 -16.13
CA SER A 109 17.57 1.41 -16.51
C SER A 109 18.59 2.31 -15.82
N ASN A 110 19.52 1.75 -15.04
CA ASN A 110 20.51 2.46 -14.22
C ASN A 110 19.86 3.51 -13.25
N LEU A 111 18.68 3.21 -12.75
CA LEU A 111 17.94 4.04 -11.80
C LEU A 111 18.14 3.51 -10.37
N ILE A 112 19.27 3.85 -9.77
CA ILE A 112 19.65 3.37 -8.43
C ILE A 112 19.04 4.27 -7.35
N GLY A 113 17.79 3.99 -6.96
CA GLY A 113 17.09 4.77 -5.94
C GLY A 113 15.88 4.07 -5.35
N ALA A 114 15.65 4.24 -4.05
CA ALA A 114 14.50 3.64 -3.36
C ALA A 114 13.16 4.16 -3.90
N GLU A 115 13.08 5.44 -4.23
CA GLU A 115 11.90 6.07 -4.82
C GLU A 115 11.60 5.56 -6.24
N ALA A 116 12.65 5.24 -7.02
CA ALA A 116 12.49 4.67 -8.35
C ALA A 116 11.86 3.27 -8.25
N VAL A 117 12.36 2.43 -7.34
CA VAL A 117 11.80 1.10 -7.09
C VAL A 117 10.36 1.20 -6.58
N ALA A 118 10.06 2.10 -5.65
CA ALA A 118 8.71 2.30 -5.13
C ALA A 118 7.72 2.69 -6.25
N ARG A 119 8.11 3.65 -7.09
CA ARG A 119 7.32 4.08 -8.24
C ARG A 119 7.09 2.95 -9.24
N ARG A 120 8.14 2.17 -9.53
CA ARG A 120 8.03 1.01 -10.43
C ARG A 120 7.12 -0.07 -9.87
N ALA A 121 7.23 -0.38 -8.57
CA ALA A 121 6.36 -1.34 -7.90
C ALA A 121 4.89 -0.92 -7.95
N GLN A 122 4.59 0.37 -7.80
CA GLN A 122 3.24 0.92 -7.93
C GLN A 122 2.69 0.78 -9.36
N VAL A 123 3.51 1.07 -10.38
CA VAL A 123 3.12 0.89 -11.79
C VAL A 123 2.80 -0.58 -12.07
N LEU A 124 3.64 -1.50 -11.61
CA LEU A 124 3.41 -2.94 -11.74
C LEU A 124 2.16 -3.40 -10.99
N ALA A 125 1.85 -2.77 -9.84
CA ALA A 125 0.61 -3.03 -9.11
C ALA A 125 -0.62 -2.61 -9.91
N ALA A 126 -0.58 -1.43 -10.52
CA ALA A 126 -1.68 -0.91 -11.34
C ALA A 126 -1.94 -1.77 -12.60
N ILE A 127 -0.87 -2.28 -13.22
CA ILE A 127 -0.98 -3.18 -14.38
C ILE A 127 -1.54 -4.54 -13.98
N ALA A 128 -1.11 -5.07 -12.83
CA ALA A 128 -1.54 -6.38 -12.32
C ALA A 128 -2.96 -6.38 -11.75
N THR A 129 -3.50 -5.20 -11.39
CA THR A 129 -4.91 -5.06 -11.08
C THR A 129 -5.60 -4.76 -12.40
N PRO A 130 -6.28 -5.74 -13.05
CA PRO A 130 -7.12 -5.39 -14.18
C PRO A 130 -8.09 -4.35 -13.64
N ALA A 131 -8.17 -3.19 -14.29
CA ALA A 131 -9.28 -2.29 -14.08
C ALA A 131 -10.49 -3.19 -14.02
N ALA A 132 -11.24 -3.12 -12.90
CA ALA A 132 -12.44 -3.92 -12.76
C ALA A 132 -13.32 -3.57 -13.96
N THR A 133 -13.10 -4.29 -15.03
CA THR A 133 -14.03 -4.35 -16.16
C THR A 133 -15.28 -4.80 -15.46
N ALA A 134 -16.25 -3.91 -15.37
CA ALA A 134 -17.57 -4.28 -14.93
C ALA A 134 -17.90 -5.53 -15.72
N THR A 135 -17.74 -6.69 -15.07
CA THR A 135 -18.14 -7.97 -15.64
C THR A 135 -19.64 -7.85 -15.70
N THR A 136 -20.13 -7.40 -16.82
CA THR A 136 -21.53 -7.58 -17.17
C THR A 136 -21.72 -9.10 -17.17
N LEU A 137 -22.22 -9.62 -16.08
CA LEU A 137 -22.57 -11.03 -15.98
C LEU A 137 -23.55 -11.32 -17.12
N PRO A 138 -23.24 -12.24 -18.04
CA PRO A 138 -24.16 -12.58 -19.10
C PRO A 138 -25.43 -13.14 -18.44
N GLY A 139 -26.54 -12.44 -18.60
CA GLY A 139 -27.83 -12.84 -18.03
C GLY A 139 -28.38 -11.98 -16.90
N THR A 140 -27.70 -10.92 -16.49
CA THR A 140 -28.32 -9.95 -15.58
C THR A 140 -29.35 -9.15 -16.42
N PRO A 141 -30.67 -9.25 -16.12
CA PRO A 141 -31.65 -8.43 -16.83
C PRO A 141 -31.29 -6.96 -16.59
N VAL A 142 -31.12 -6.21 -17.66
CA VAL A 142 -30.96 -4.76 -17.60
C VAL A 142 -32.15 -4.25 -16.80
N PRO A 143 -31.92 -3.55 -15.67
CA PRO A 143 -33.04 -3.02 -14.91
C PRO A 143 -33.88 -2.15 -15.85
N PRO A 144 -35.23 -2.26 -15.84
CA PRO A 144 -36.08 -1.46 -16.70
C PRO A 144 -35.72 0.00 -16.49
N GLN A 145 -35.57 0.76 -17.57
CA GLN A 145 -35.40 2.21 -17.47
C GLN A 145 -36.66 2.77 -16.80
N VAL A 146 -36.59 2.96 -15.48
CA VAL A 146 -37.64 3.61 -14.73
C VAL A 146 -37.56 5.09 -15.09
N HIS A 147 -38.44 5.54 -15.98
CA HIS A 147 -38.62 6.95 -16.21
C HIS A 147 -39.33 7.54 -14.97
N VAL A 148 -38.56 8.15 -14.10
CA VAL A 148 -39.10 8.90 -12.97
C VAL A 148 -39.48 10.28 -13.50
N PRO A 149 -40.78 10.62 -13.63
CA PRO A 149 -41.18 11.95 -13.99
C PRO A 149 -40.64 12.93 -12.96
N LEU A 150 -40.08 14.05 -13.42
CA LEU A 150 -39.64 15.12 -12.53
C LEU A 150 -40.80 15.50 -11.59
N PRO A 151 -40.54 15.60 -10.27
CA PRO A 151 -41.58 16.03 -9.34
C PRO A 151 -42.08 17.44 -9.73
N ASP A 152 -43.41 17.62 -9.72
CA ASP A 152 -44.00 18.93 -9.93
C ASP A 152 -43.70 19.81 -8.70
N LEU A 153 -42.79 20.76 -8.89
CA LEU A 153 -42.33 21.67 -7.84
C LEU A 153 -43.30 22.84 -7.62
N SER A 154 -44.30 23.03 -8.48
CA SER A 154 -45.26 24.10 -8.36
C SER A 154 -46.08 24.10 -7.04
N ARG A 155 -46.17 22.91 -6.41
CA ARG A 155 -46.76 22.79 -5.07
C ARG A 155 -45.88 23.38 -3.95
N PHE A 156 -44.57 23.48 -4.18
CA PHE A 156 -43.65 24.07 -3.20
C PHE A 156 -43.63 25.59 -3.32
N ASP A 157 -43.90 26.15 -4.50
CA ASP A 157 -44.03 27.58 -4.70
C ASP A 157 -45.23 28.17 -3.92
N GLN A 158 -46.24 27.36 -3.68
CA GLN A 158 -47.39 27.76 -2.83
C GLN A 158 -47.06 27.83 -1.33
N LEU A 159 -45.95 27.18 -0.90
CA LEU A 159 -45.47 27.22 0.49
C LEU A 159 -44.54 28.41 0.74
N LEU A 160 -43.97 28.97 -0.30
CA LEU A 160 -43.26 30.26 -0.26
C LEU A 160 -44.32 31.36 -0.35
N GLY A 161 -45.13 31.50 0.70
CA GLY A 161 -46.04 32.66 0.82
C GLY A 161 -45.23 33.94 0.65
N ASP A 162 -45.88 34.97 0.12
CA ASP A 162 -45.38 36.33 -0.13
C ASP A 162 -44.50 36.85 1.04
N HIS A 163 -43.27 36.42 1.10
CA HIS A 163 -42.22 37.06 1.88
C HIS A 163 -41.42 37.90 0.91
N ASP A 164 -41.59 39.23 0.97
CA ASP A 164 -40.72 40.21 0.38
C ASP A 164 -39.26 39.82 0.58
N ILE A 165 -38.61 39.33 -0.47
CA ILE A 165 -37.18 39.09 -0.47
C ILE A 165 -36.53 40.47 -0.63
N PRO A 166 -35.76 40.96 0.37
CA PRO A 166 -35.02 42.20 0.18
C PRO A 166 -34.00 41.99 -0.95
N GLU A 167 -34.03 42.89 -1.93
CA GLU A 167 -33.08 42.96 -3.02
C GLU A 167 -31.64 42.92 -2.48
N ILE A 168 -30.93 41.78 -2.70
CA ILE A 168 -29.52 41.68 -2.40
C ILE A 168 -28.77 42.44 -3.49
N SER A 169 -28.35 43.67 -3.17
CA SER A 169 -27.53 44.51 -4.01
C SER A 169 -26.22 43.79 -4.35
N HIS A 170 -25.85 43.86 -5.61
CA HIS A 170 -24.62 43.34 -6.20
C HIS A 170 -23.39 43.63 -5.33
N TYR A 171 -22.71 42.59 -4.84
CA TYR A 171 -21.35 42.67 -4.38
C TYR A 171 -20.40 42.59 -5.59
N ASP A 172 -19.80 43.70 -5.93
CA ASP A 172 -18.67 43.78 -6.85
C ASP A 172 -17.49 43.00 -6.28
N ILE A 173 -17.16 41.85 -6.92
CA ILE A 173 -15.93 41.12 -6.64
C ILE A 173 -14.83 41.70 -7.52
N THR A 174 -14.08 42.65 -6.98
CA THR A 174 -12.85 43.13 -7.59
C THR A 174 -11.74 42.08 -7.32
N VAL A 175 -11.39 41.31 -8.33
CA VAL A 175 -10.23 40.42 -8.30
C VAL A 175 -8.99 41.29 -8.49
N GLN A 176 -8.21 41.51 -7.41
CA GLN A 176 -6.86 42.02 -7.49
C GLN A 176 -5.89 40.88 -7.76
N SER A 177 -5.27 40.91 -8.93
CA SER A 177 -4.11 40.10 -9.31
C SER A 177 -2.87 40.63 -8.60
N CYS A 178 -2.14 39.76 -7.92
CA CYS A 178 -0.69 39.85 -7.67
C CYS A 178 -0.05 38.52 -8.01
#